data_617f90d8a7b6c82a4441b2d712be75fb
#
_entry.id   617f90d8a7b6c82a4441b2d712be75fb
#
_cell.length_a   1.000
_cell.length_b   1.000
_cell.length_c   1.000
_cell.angle_alpha   90.00
_cell.angle_beta   90.00
_cell.angle_gamma   90.00
#
_symmetry.space_group_name_H-M   'P 1'
#
loop_
_entity.id
_entity.type
_entity.pdbx_description
1 polymer ?
#
loop_
_entity_poly.entity_id
_entity_poly.type
_entity_poly.pdbx_seq_one_letter_code
_entity_poly.pdbx_strand_id
1 'polypeptide(L)'
;QRVIDAMKAQLDKLPFCPRRYTNQVAIDLARRLAELAPGRLNKMLFTPGGTSAIGMALKLARYVTGRHKTISMWDSFHGASLDAISIGGESVFRKGVGPLLPGTEHIPPPTRGECHFNCADENHTGCVDYLEYVLEMEGDVGAIIAEPMRWTTVELPPKTYWRRVREICDRHNVLLI
;
A
#
# COMPACT_ATOMS: atom_id res chain seq x y z
N GLN A 1 0.22 -23.96 -17.80
CA GLN A 1 0.87 -25.27 -17.59
C GLN A 1 2.22 -25.11 -16.85
N ARG A 2 3.14 -24.24 -17.27
CA ARG A 2 4.47 -24.04 -16.64
C ARG A 2 4.42 -23.82 -15.13
N VAL A 3 3.44 -23.04 -14.63
CA VAL A 3 3.26 -22.80 -13.18
C VAL A 3 2.87 -24.08 -12.46
N ILE A 4 1.93 -24.83 -13.01
CA ILE A 4 1.47 -26.11 -12.43
C ILE A 4 2.62 -27.11 -12.34
N ASP A 5 3.43 -27.23 -13.38
CA ASP A 5 4.55 -28.18 -13.41
C ASP A 5 5.64 -27.78 -12.38
N ALA A 6 5.91 -26.48 -12.24
CA ALA A 6 6.82 -25.99 -11.21
C ALA A 6 6.31 -26.27 -9.79
N MET A 7 5.00 -26.10 -9.55
CA MET A 7 4.37 -26.42 -8.25
C MET A 7 4.49 -27.91 -7.93
N LYS A 8 4.20 -28.80 -8.89
CA LYS A 8 4.32 -30.26 -8.72
C LYS A 8 5.77 -30.64 -8.37
N ALA A 9 6.74 -30.17 -9.15
CA ALA A 9 8.14 -30.43 -8.91
C ALA A 9 8.63 -29.95 -7.53
N GLN A 10 8.10 -28.81 -7.07
CA GLN A 10 8.43 -28.30 -5.74
C GLN A 10 7.77 -29.11 -4.62
N LEU A 11 6.54 -29.60 -4.81
CA LEU A 11 5.87 -30.45 -3.84
C LEU A 11 6.60 -31.78 -3.65
N ASP A 12 7.12 -32.38 -4.73
CA ASP A 12 7.92 -33.59 -4.67
C ASP A 12 9.25 -33.38 -3.93
N LYS A 13 9.82 -32.18 -4.05
CA LYS A 13 11.12 -31.85 -3.43
C LYS A 13 10.98 -31.42 -1.96
N LEU A 14 10.05 -30.53 -1.67
CA LEU A 14 9.81 -29.95 -0.34
C LEU A 14 8.40 -29.37 -0.28
N PRO A 15 7.40 -30.09 0.20
CA PRO A 15 6.00 -29.66 0.20
C PRO A 15 5.72 -28.55 1.20
N PHE A 16 6.47 -28.49 2.29
CA PHE A 16 6.29 -27.48 3.33
C PHE A 16 7.60 -27.08 3.99
N CYS A 17 7.78 -25.80 4.19
CA CYS A 17 8.90 -25.24 4.93
C CYS A 17 8.37 -24.29 6.01
N PRO A 18 8.50 -24.59 7.31
CA PRO A 18 8.09 -23.71 8.38
C PRO A 18 8.81 -22.34 8.27
N ARG A 19 8.11 -21.27 8.62
CA ARG A 19 8.65 -19.90 8.52
C ARG A 19 9.97 -19.68 9.29
N ARG A 20 10.24 -20.52 10.27
CA ARG A 20 11.50 -20.50 11.04
C ARG A 20 12.70 -20.86 10.17
N TYR A 21 12.50 -21.58 9.09
CA TYR A 21 13.52 -22.01 8.15
C TYR A 21 13.34 -21.28 6.82
N THR A 22 14.35 -21.39 5.98
CA THR A 22 14.31 -20.84 4.63
C THR A 22 14.40 -21.95 3.59
N ASN A 23 13.98 -21.67 2.37
CA ASN A 23 14.09 -22.58 1.25
C ASN A 23 14.60 -21.82 0.01
N GLN A 24 15.16 -22.57 -0.95
CA GLN A 24 15.80 -21.99 -2.11
C GLN A 24 14.83 -21.15 -2.97
N VAL A 25 13.58 -21.59 -3.12
CA VAL A 25 12.59 -20.88 -3.95
C VAL A 25 12.28 -19.49 -3.37
N ALA A 26 12.14 -19.40 -2.04
CA ALA A 26 11.90 -18.12 -1.37
C ALA A 26 13.13 -17.18 -1.49
N ILE A 27 14.34 -17.72 -1.36
CA ILE A 27 15.58 -16.95 -1.54
C ILE A 27 15.69 -16.40 -2.97
N ASP A 28 15.44 -17.24 -3.97
CA ASP A 28 15.55 -16.84 -5.38
C ASP A 28 14.48 -15.81 -5.74
N LEU A 29 13.25 -15.97 -5.25
CA LEU A 29 12.20 -14.98 -5.44
C LEU A 29 12.55 -13.65 -4.76
N ALA A 30 13.03 -13.68 -3.51
CA ALA A 30 13.43 -12.47 -2.80
C ALA A 30 14.54 -11.71 -3.54
N ARG A 31 15.56 -12.44 -4.05
CA ARG A 31 16.61 -11.85 -4.86
C ARG A 31 16.04 -11.20 -6.12
N ARG A 32 15.21 -11.92 -6.86
CA ARG A 32 14.60 -11.40 -8.08
C ARG A 32 13.72 -10.17 -7.84
N LEU A 33 12.95 -10.15 -6.76
CA LEU A 33 12.16 -8.98 -6.39
C LEU A 33 13.03 -7.79 -5.99
N ALA A 34 14.12 -8.02 -5.26
CA ALA A 34 15.07 -6.96 -4.89
C ALA A 34 15.77 -6.33 -6.11
N GLU A 35 16.06 -7.12 -7.14
CA GLU A 35 16.61 -6.63 -8.42
C GLU A 35 15.61 -5.73 -9.20
N LEU A 36 14.32 -6.00 -9.08
CA LEU A 36 13.26 -5.28 -9.78
C LEU A 36 12.72 -4.09 -9.00
N ALA A 37 12.86 -4.10 -7.68
CA ALA A 37 12.32 -3.07 -6.79
C ALA A 37 13.11 -1.76 -6.92
N PRO A 38 12.45 -0.60 -6.82
CA PRO A 38 13.14 0.69 -6.92
C PRO A 38 13.95 1.01 -5.66
N GLY A 39 15.01 1.80 -5.84
CA GLY A 39 15.79 2.36 -4.74
C GLY A 39 16.46 1.31 -3.86
N ARG A 40 16.21 1.35 -2.55
CA ARG A 40 16.81 0.46 -1.56
C ARG A 40 15.87 -0.63 -1.04
N LEU A 41 14.81 -0.96 -1.75
CA LEU A 41 13.85 -2.00 -1.38
C LEU A 41 14.45 -3.40 -1.66
N ASN A 42 15.33 -3.85 -0.76
CA ASN A 42 16.09 -5.09 -0.92
C ASN A 42 15.79 -6.16 0.16
N LYS A 43 14.78 -5.95 0.98
CA LYS A 43 14.32 -6.92 2.00
C LYS A 43 12.88 -7.32 1.71
N MET A 44 12.63 -8.62 1.66
CA MET A 44 11.34 -9.19 1.32
C MET A 44 10.75 -9.94 2.51
N LEU A 45 9.48 -9.65 2.82
CA LEU A 45 8.69 -10.39 3.79
C LEU A 45 7.50 -11.01 3.07
N PHE A 46 7.54 -12.34 2.87
CA PHE A 46 6.45 -13.05 2.23
C PHE A 46 5.30 -13.31 3.21
N THR A 47 4.09 -13.18 2.72
CA THR A 47 2.84 -13.42 3.45
C THR A 47 1.93 -14.34 2.63
N PRO A 48 0.93 -14.99 3.25
CA PRO A 48 0.00 -15.88 2.53
C PRO A 48 -0.86 -15.19 1.47
N GLY A 49 -1.02 -13.87 1.54
CA GLY A 49 -1.84 -13.11 0.60
C GLY A 49 -1.77 -11.61 0.83
N GLY A 50 -2.40 -10.82 -0.07
CA GLY A 50 -2.36 -9.36 -0.06
C GLY A 50 -2.89 -8.75 1.24
N THR A 51 -4.04 -9.21 1.73
CA THR A 51 -4.61 -8.75 3.01
C THR A 51 -3.62 -8.90 4.17
N SER A 52 -2.95 -10.06 4.26
CA SER A 52 -1.92 -10.29 5.29
C SER A 52 -0.69 -9.40 5.08
N ALA A 53 -0.33 -9.11 3.83
CA ALA A 53 0.77 -8.18 3.52
C ALA A 53 0.46 -6.76 4.02
N ILE A 54 -0.76 -6.29 3.79
CA ILE A 54 -1.24 -4.99 4.28
C ILE A 54 -1.20 -4.92 5.80
N GLY A 55 -1.77 -5.92 6.50
CA GLY A 55 -1.72 -5.96 7.97
C GLY A 55 -0.30 -5.95 8.53
N MET A 56 0.62 -6.68 7.88
CA MET A 56 2.04 -6.67 8.28
C MET A 56 2.73 -5.33 7.98
N ALA A 57 2.42 -4.70 6.85
CA ALA A 57 2.96 -3.38 6.51
C ALA A 57 2.51 -2.31 7.51
N LEU A 58 1.21 -2.27 7.86
CA LEU A 58 0.67 -1.36 8.87
C LEU A 58 1.30 -1.58 10.25
N LYS A 59 1.42 -2.83 10.66
CA LYS A 59 2.08 -3.18 11.93
C LYS A 59 3.53 -2.71 11.95
N LEU A 60 4.26 -2.95 10.86
CA LEU A 60 5.65 -2.51 10.74
C LEU A 60 5.76 -0.98 10.75
N ALA A 61 4.88 -0.29 10.02
CA ALA A 61 4.84 1.16 9.99
C ALA A 61 4.65 1.75 11.40
N ARG A 62 3.67 1.26 12.15
CA ARG A 62 3.42 1.67 13.54
C ARG A 62 4.63 1.41 14.46
N TYR A 63 5.24 0.25 14.30
CA TYR A 63 6.41 -0.13 15.11
C TYR A 63 7.63 0.78 14.85
N VAL A 64 7.91 1.08 13.59
CA VAL A 64 9.08 1.86 13.18
C VAL A 64 8.90 3.35 13.47
N THR A 65 7.68 3.89 13.25
CA THR A 65 7.42 5.33 13.40
C THR A 65 6.96 5.73 14.80
N GLY A 66 6.45 4.78 15.59
CA GLY A 66 5.78 5.07 16.86
C GLY A 66 4.42 5.77 16.69
N ARG A 67 3.95 5.97 15.46
CA ARG A 67 2.70 6.65 15.11
C ARG A 67 1.68 5.65 14.59
N HIS A 68 0.41 5.84 14.92
CA HIS A 68 -0.62 4.84 14.60
C HIS A 68 -1.56 5.22 13.46
N LYS A 69 -1.65 6.51 13.10
CA LYS A 69 -2.51 6.97 12.01
C LYS A 69 -1.92 6.62 10.63
N THR A 70 -2.81 6.34 9.71
CA THR A 70 -2.47 6.05 8.31
C THR A 70 -3.39 6.88 7.41
N ILE A 71 -2.82 7.53 6.41
CA ILE A 71 -3.60 8.14 5.33
C ILE A 71 -3.78 7.13 4.22
N SER A 72 -4.99 6.99 3.72
CA SER A 72 -5.35 6.20 2.55
C SER A 72 -6.18 7.03 1.57
N MET A 73 -6.55 6.46 0.45
CA MET A 73 -7.37 7.13 -0.55
C MET A 73 -8.79 6.60 -0.54
N TRP A 74 -9.78 7.48 -0.80
CA TRP A 74 -11.12 7.05 -1.14
C TRP A 74 -11.08 6.14 -2.38
N ASP A 75 -12.06 5.24 -2.51
CA ASP A 75 -12.18 4.25 -3.58
C ASP A 75 -10.97 3.29 -3.70
N SER A 76 -10.19 3.13 -2.64
CA SER A 76 -9.08 2.17 -2.58
C SER A 76 -9.50 0.86 -1.94
N PHE A 77 -8.89 -0.25 -2.37
CA PHE A 77 -9.09 -1.57 -1.79
C PHE A 77 -7.76 -2.20 -1.37
N HIS A 78 -7.62 -2.50 -0.09
CA HIS A 78 -6.39 -3.06 0.48
C HIS A 78 -6.57 -4.48 1.04
N GLY A 79 -7.76 -5.03 0.98
CA GLY A 79 -8.07 -6.38 1.46
C GLY A 79 -9.36 -6.44 2.27
N ALA A 80 -9.75 -7.66 2.68
CA ALA A 80 -11.05 -7.94 3.30
C ALA A 80 -11.00 -8.22 4.81
N SER A 81 -9.83 -8.24 5.45
CA SER A 81 -9.74 -8.30 6.92
C SER A 81 -10.14 -6.96 7.55
N LEU A 82 -10.49 -6.98 8.83
CA LEU A 82 -11.00 -5.77 9.51
C LEU A 82 -9.99 -4.61 9.45
N ASP A 83 -8.73 -4.86 9.59
CA ASP A 83 -7.66 -3.86 9.47
C ASP A 83 -7.54 -3.34 8.03
N ALA A 84 -7.55 -4.21 7.04
CA ALA A 84 -7.45 -3.81 5.63
C ALA A 84 -8.70 -3.07 5.13
N ILE A 85 -9.92 -3.49 5.53
CA ILE A 85 -11.16 -2.77 5.24
C ILE A 85 -11.17 -1.40 5.92
N SER A 86 -10.63 -1.30 7.14
CA SER A 86 -10.61 -0.04 7.89
C SER A 86 -9.79 1.04 7.20
N ILE A 87 -8.71 0.66 6.52
CA ILE A 87 -7.91 1.59 5.73
C ILE A 87 -8.36 1.72 4.27
N GLY A 88 -9.14 0.77 3.76
CA GLY A 88 -9.72 0.86 2.42
C GLY A 88 -10.74 1.99 2.33
N GLY A 89 -10.82 2.65 1.17
CA GLY A 89 -11.74 3.75 0.91
C GLY A 89 -13.00 3.36 0.12
N GLU A 90 -13.03 2.16 -0.45
CA GLU A 90 -14.12 1.69 -1.29
C GLU A 90 -15.41 1.47 -0.48
N SER A 91 -16.44 2.25 -0.79
CA SER A 91 -17.68 2.28 0.00
C SER A 91 -18.44 0.95 0.01
N VAL A 92 -18.40 0.20 -1.08
CA VAL A 92 -19.11 -1.08 -1.22
C VAL A 92 -18.61 -2.12 -0.21
N PHE A 93 -17.33 -2.11 0.14
CA PHE A 93 -16.74 -3.05 1.11
C PHE A 93 -16.87 -2.59 2.56
N ARG A 94 -17.10 -1.30 2.79
CA ARG A 94 -17.22 -0.70 4.14
C ARG A 94 -18.65 -0.67 4.67
N LYS A 95 -19.64 -0.68 3.77
CA LYS A 95 -21.05 -0.57 4.12
C LYS A 95 -21.49 -1.76 4.97
N GLY A 96 -22.03 -1.46 6.17
CA GLY A 96 -22.57 -2.47 7.08
C GLY A 96 -21.54 -3.28 7.87
N VAL A 97 -20.26 -2.94 7.81
CA VAL A 97 -19.16 -3.66 8.50
C VAL A 97 -18.68 -2.94 9.76
N GLY A 98 -19.21 -1.77 10.05
CA GLY A 98 -18.78 -0.97 11.20
C GLY A 98 -19.08 -1.58 12.58
N PRO A 99 -18.40 -1.10 13.64
CA PRO A 99 -17.41 -0.03 13.59
C PRO A 99 -16.08 -0.49 13.02
N LEU A 100 -15.46 0.36 12.20
CA LEU A 100 -14.12 0.14 11.66
C LEU A 100 -13.05 0.54 12.68
N LEU A 101 -11.82 0.06 12.49
CA LEU A 101 -10.71 0.43 13.36
C LEU A 101 -10.37 1.92 13.19
N PRO A 102 -10.09 2.64 14.29
CA PRO A 102 -9.72 4.05 14.23
C PRO A 102 -8.31 4.28 13.70
N GLY A 103 -8.03 5.52 13.31
CA GLY A 103 -6.70 5.97 12.90
C GLY A 103 -6.44 5.89 11.41
N THR A 104 -7.50 5.97 10.60
CA THR A 104 -7.38 6.13 9.15
C THR A 104 -8.04 7.41 8.70
N GLU A 105 -7.26 8.24 8.03
CA GLU A 105 -7.75 9.42 7.32
C GLU A 105 -7.79 9.12 5.82
N HIS A 106 -8.85 9.58 5.15
CA HIS A 106 -9.01 9.35 3.73
C HIS A 106 -8.91 10.65 2.94
N ILE A 107 -8.13 10.62 1.87
CA ILE A 107 -8.01 11.71 0.91
C ILE A 107 -8.60 11.31 -0.44
N PRO A 108 -9.06 12.27 -1.26
CA PRO A 108 -9.46 11.97 -2.63
C PRO A 108 -8.32 11.39 -3.45
N PRO A 109 -8.58 10.37 -4.29
CA PRO A 109 -7.58 9.85 -5.21
C PRO A 109 -7.29 10.86 -6.34
N PRO A 110 -6.10 10.81 -6.94
CA PRO A 110 -5.80 11.61 -8.14
C PRO A 110 -6.54 11.01 -9.34
N THR A 111 -7.65 11.62 -9.72
CA THR A 111 -8.47 11.20 -10.87
C THR A 111 -8.24 12.14 -12.05
N ARG A 112 -8.20 11.58 -13.28
CA ARG A 112 -8.19 12.40 -14.50
C ARG A 112 -9.63 12.82 -14.82
N GLY A 113 -9.86 14.11 -14.99
CA GLY A 113 -11.14 14.65 -15.47
C GLY A 113 -12.15 15.05 -14.40
N GLU A 114 -12.25 14.34 -13.29
CA GLU A 114 -13.18 14.63 -12.18
C GLU A 114 -12.46 14.81 -10.85
N CYS A 115 -11.44 15.63 -10.85
CA CYS A 115 -10.70 15.94 -9.62
C CYS A 115 -11.57 16.80 -8.69
N HIS A 116 -11.78 16.37 -7.45
CA HIS A 116 -12.52 17.11 -6.43
C HIS A 116 -11.94 18.52 -6.13
N PHE A 117 -10.70 18.75 -6.50
CA PHE A 117 -10.01 20.04 -6.34
C PHE A 117 -9.90 20.82 -7.64
N ASN A 118 -10.63 20.43 -8.71
CA ASN A 118 -10.50 21.04 -10.03
C ASN A 118 -9.05 21.19 -10.48
N CYS A 119 -8.22 20.18 -10.23
CA CYS A 119 -6.84 20.18 -10.70
C CYS A 119 -6.82 20.21 -12.23
N ALA A 120 -6.90 21.41 -12.82
CA ALA A 120 -6.85 21.60 -14.26
C ALA A 120 -5.45 21.37 -14.83
N ASP A 121 -4.45 21.31 -13.97
CA ASP A 121 -3.06 21.07 -14.34
C ASP A 121 -2.73 19.57 -14.34
N GLU A 122 -1.81 19.20 -15.20
CA GLU A 122 -1.28 17.82 -15.27
C GLU A 122 -0.56 17.37 -13.99
N ASN A 123 -0.36 18.27 -13.03
CA ASN A 123 0.41 18.03 -11.81
C ASN A 123 -0.46 17.66 -10.60
N HIS A 124 -1.78 17.76 -10.70
CA HIS A 124 -2.71 17.49 -9.59
C HIS A 124 -2.33 18.22 -8.29
N THR A 125 -1.99 19.49 -8.42
CA THR A 125 -1.47 20.30 -7.30
C THR A 125 -2.41 20.27 -6.09
N GLY A 126 -3.71 20.52 -6.29
CA GLY A 126 -4.66 20.56 -5.19
C GLY A 126 -4.80 19.24 -4.41
N CYS A 127 -4.74 18.06 -5.10
CA CYS A 127 -4.79 16.77 -4.43
C CYS A 127 -3.56 16.54 -3.54
N VAL A 128 -2.39 16.95 -4.01
CA VAL A 128 -1.13 16.78 -3.29
C VAL A 128 -1.02 17.79 -2.14
N ASP A 129 -1.44 19.03 -2.35
CA ASP A 129 -1.46 20.06 -1.32
C ASP A 129 -2.44 19.70 -0.20
N TYR A 130 -3.58 19.09 -0.54
CA TYR A 130 -4.51 18.58 0.46
C TYR A 130 -3.93 17.42 1.30
N LEU A 131 -3.17 16.52 0.67
CA LEU A 131 -2.44 15.49 1.40
C LEU A 131 -1.50 16.10 2.44
N GLU A 132 -0.73 17.11 2.05
CA GLU A 132 0.20 17.79 2.96
C GLU A 132 -0.55 18.51 4.09
N TYR A 133 -1.64 19.19 3.78
CA TYR A 133 -2.52 19.81 4.77
C TYR A 133 -3.03 18.79 5.82
N VAL A 134 -3.50 17.62 5.38
CA VAL A 134 -3.96 16.56 6.31
C VAL A 134 -2.83 16.08 7.19
N LEU A 135 -1.62 15.91 6.66
CA LEU A 135 -0.45 15.53 7.46
C LEU A 135 -0.11 16.56 8.54
N GLU A 136 -0.22 17.85 8.23
CA GLU A 136 0.02 18.93 9.18
C GLU A 136 -1.04 18.98 10.29
N MET A 137 -2.31 18.81 9.92
CA MET A 137 -3.41 18.84 10.88
C MET A 137 -3.42 17.64 11.81
N GLU A 138 -3.17 16.45 11.29
CA GLU A 138 -3.17 15.21 12.08
C GLU A 138 -1.91 15.04 12.96
N GLY A 139 -0.75 15.46 12.49
CA GLY A 139 0.53 15.53 13.21
C GLY A 139 1.16 14.18 13.61
N ASP A 140 0.38 13.11 13.75
CA ASP A 140 0.83 11.79 14.23
C ASP A 140 0.67 10.66 13.19
N VAL A 141 0.63 11.03 11.92
CA VAL A 141 0.55 10.07 10.80
C VAL A 141 1.89 9.33 10.64
N GLY A 142 1.84 8.00 10.68
CA GLY A 142 3.00 7.13 10.50
C GLY A 142 3.23 6.70 9.07
N ALA A 143 2.15 6.55 8.28
CA ALA A 143 2.25 6.06 6.92
C ALA A 143 1.15 6.64 6.02
N ILE A 144 1.47 6.69 4.73
CA ILE A 144 0.51 6.82 3.63
C ILE A 144 0.51 5.49 2.89
N ILE A 145 -0.68 4.94 2.61
CA ILE A 145 -0.83 3.73 1.81
C ILE A 145 -1.67 4.03 0.58
N ALA A 146 -1.19 3.58 -0.59
CA ALA A 146 -1.87 3.85 -1.84
C ALA A 146 -1.60 2.78 -2.91
N GLU A 147 -2.52 2.65 -3.83
CA GLU A 147 -2.35 1.88 -5.05
C GLU A 147 -1.64 2.75 -6.09
N PRO A 148 -0.48 2.34 -6.64
CA PRO A 148 0.18 3.11 -7.69
C PRO A 148 -0.68 3.28 -8.95
N MET A 149 -1.51 2.29 -9.23
CA MET A 149 -2.55 2.29 -10.23
C MET A 149 -3.82 1.74 -9.59
N ARG A 150 -4.88 2.50 -9.60
CA ARG A 150 -6.15 2.12 -8.96
C ARG A 150 -6.80 0.96 -9.71
N TRP A 151 -7.14 -0.11 -9.01
CA TRP A 151 -7.66 -1.33 -9.62
C TRP A 151 -9.06 -1.16 -10.20
N THR A 152 -9.92 -0.35 -9.55
CA THR A 152 -11.33 -0.15 -9.94
C THR A 152 -11.47 0.57 -11.27
N THR A 153 -10.66 1.59 -11.52
CA THR A 153 -10.74 2.46 -12.71
C THR A 153 -9.56 2.28 -13.66
N VAL A 154 -8.54 1.50 -13.25
CA VAL A 154 -7.29 1.31 -14.02
C VAL A 154 -6.64 2.66 -14.37
N GLU A 155 -6.73 3.62 -13.46
CA GLU A 155 -6.18 4.96 -13.63
C GLU A 155 -4.77 5.07 -13.09
N LEU A 156 -3.91 5.66 -13.89
CA LEU A 156 -2.56 6.05 -13.49
C LEU A 156 -2.52 7.56 -13.23
N PRO A 157 -2.07 7.97 -12.06
CA PRO A 157 -1.77 9.38 -11.81
C PRO A 157 -0.72 9.92 -12.78
N PRO A 158 -0.63 11.24 -12.97
CA PRO A 158 0.48 11.85 -13.67
C PRO A 158 1.83 11.44 -13.04
N LYS A 159 2.88 11.38 -13.87
CA LYS A 159 4.22 10.98 -13.41
C LYS A 159 4.77 11.85 -12.27
N THR A 160 4.36 13.11 -12.23
CA THR A 160 4.76 14.09 -11.20
C THR A 160 4.09 13.83 -9.86
N TYR A 161 2.89 13.25 -9.82
CA TYR A 161 2.12 13.02 -8.61
C TYR A 161 2.91 12.23 -7.55
N TRP A 162 3.36 11.02 -7.89
CA TRP A 162 4.09 10.17 -6.95
C TRP A 162 5.43 10.75 -6.51
N ARG A 163 6.07 11.55 -7.37
CA ARG A 163 7.30 12.28 -6.98
C ARG A 163 6.99 13.28 -5.86
N ARG A 164 5.95 14.09 -6.05
CA ARG A 164 5.53 15.07 -5.03
C ARG A 164 5.06 14.40 -3.74
N VAL A 165 4.29 13.31 -3.83
CA VAL A 165 3.90 12.51 -2.66
C VAL A 165 5.16 12.00 -1.92
N ARG A 166 6.17 11.52 -2.65
CA ARG A 166 7.42 11.07 -2.04
C ARG A 166 8.15 12.22 -1.33
N GLU A 167 8.24 13.38 -1.95
CA GLU A 167 8.86 14.58 -1.36
C GLU A 167 8.15 15.04 -0.09
N ILE A 168 6.81 15.00 -0.06
CA ILE A 168 6.02 15.31 1.13
C ILE A 168 6.29 14.27 2.24
N CYS A 169 6.24 12.98 1.91
CA CYS A 169 6.54 11.93 2.88
C CYS A 169 7.93 12.09 3.51
N ASP A 170 8.92 12.48 2.72
CA ASP A 170 10.29 12.70 3.21
C ASP A 170 10.36 13.92 4.15
N ARG A 171 9.69 15.03 3.80
CA ARG A 171 9.64 16.23 4.66
C ARG A 171 8.98 15.97 6.01
N HIS A 172 7.89 15.20 6.02
CA HIS A 172 7.12 14.90 7.24
C HIS A 172 7.59 13.62 7.97
N ASN A 173 8.63 12.95 7.45
CA ASN A 173 9.12 11.67 7.99
C ASN A 173 8.00 10.63 8.13
N VAL A 174 7.24 10.45 7.05
CA VAL A 174 6.11 9.52 6.92
C VAL A 174 6.48 8.42 5.92
N LEU A 175 6.10 7.18 6.23
CA LEU A 175 6.33 6.06 5.32
C LEU A 175 5.35 6.10 4.15
N LEU A 176 5.82 5.76 2.95
CA LEU A 176 4.98 5.53 1.78
C LEU A 176 4.95 4.03 1.48
N ILE A 177 3.76 3.44 1.51
CA ILE A 177 3.45 2.02 1.32
C ILE A 177 2.64 1.83 0.04
#